data_1beacb3177acf7921d394bfaf5c85519
#
_entry.id   1beacb3177acf7921d394bfaf5c85519
#
_cell.length_a   1.000
_cell.length_b   1.000
_cell.length_c   1.000
_cell.angle_alpha   90.00
_cell.angle_beta   90.00
_cell.angle_gamma   90.00
#
_symmetry.space_group_name_H-M   'P 1'
#
loop_
_entity.id
_entity.type
_entity.pdbx_description
1 polymer ?
#
loop_
_entity_poly.entity_id
_entity_poly.type
_entity_poly.pdbx_seq_one_letter_code
_entity_poly.pdbx_strand_id
1 'polypeptide(L)'
;MKRIVCIVILFYSCIGSIFAHVQFEGIELTGTKHSFVEQLQRKGYTFVCDNANKSVLEGNYHGFPCLVVVYAYSKSIDIVYRVEVVTNSYTQWDDLSHEYDRIEQRINALYGIPTDASKMIYPPFVEEHNEMLGVSLNAFNYHSRWEEDNAIIRMSLTSDACVEIRLTDRSSEKMGKKMQQVSVQKAVDETKEAIGNFLNVLRD
;
A
#
# COMPACT_ATOMS: atom_id res chain seq x y z
N MET A 1 29.23 22.67 36.55
CA MET A 1 28.17 21.63 36.37
C MET A 1 27.09 21.95 35.31
N LYS A 2 27.05 23.14 34.67
CA LYS A 2 26.02 23.47 33.64
C LYS A 2 26.33 23.02 32.19
N ARG A 3 27.54 22.56 31.87
CA ARG A 3 27.97 22.18 30.51
C ARG A 3 27.77 20.66 30.19
N ILE A 4 27.55 19.82 31.19
CA ILE A 4 27.38 18.37 30.99
C ILE A 4 25.94 18.00 30.67
N VAL A 5 24.95 18.81 31.07
CA VAL A 5 23.52 18.53 30.85
C VAL A 5 23.12 18.74 29.39
N CYS A 6 23.77 19.65 28.65
CA CYS A 6 23.45 19.88 27.23
C CYS A 6 23.91 18.75 26.29
N ILE A 7 24.93 17.98 26.65
CA ILE A 7 25.45 16.89 25.80
C ILE A 7 24.57 15.66 25.89
N VAL A 8 23.93 15.40 27.02
CA VAL A 8 23.04 14.24 27.21
C VAL A 8 21.72 14.41 26.44
N ILE A 9 21.22 15.63 26.29
CA ILE A 9 19.96 15.90 25.56
C ILE A 9 20.16 15.76 24.04
N LEU A 10 21.36 16.05 23.52
CA LEU A 10 21.67 15.89 22.07
C LEU A 10 21.85 14.42 21.64
N PHE A 11 22.17 13.51 22.57
CA PHE A 11 22.29 12.08 22.27
C PHE A 11 20.95 11.33 22.26
N TYR A 12 19.89 11.90 22.87
CA TYR A 12 18.57 11.27 22.89
C TYR A 12 17.73 11.53 21.63
N SER A 13 18.12 12.48 20.80
CA SER A 13 17.41 12.82 19.55
C SER A 13 17.83 11.99 18.32
N CYS A 14 18.85 11.11 18.44
CA CYS A 14 19.36 10.29 17.32
C CYS A 14 19.00 8.80 17.37
N ILE A 15 18.18 8.35 18.33
CA ILE A 15 17.82 6.91 18.44
C ILE A 15 16.36 6.68 18.05
N GLY A 16 15.90 7.33 17.01
CA GLY A 16 14.51 7.24 16.59
C GLY A 16 14.31 7.03 15.10
N SER A 17 14.93 6.04 14.45
CA SER A 17 14.57 5.71 13.06
C SER A 17 15.06 4.34 12.62
N ILE A 18 14.98 3.32 13.48
CA ILE A 18 15.49 2.01 13.05
C ILE A 18 14.33 1.21 12.45
N PHE A 19 13.36 1.43 11.98
CA PHE A 19 12.24 0.72 11.29
C PHE A 19 10.89 1.45 11.47
N ALA A 20 10.79 2.68 11.00
CA ALA A 20 9.48 3.29 10.89
C ALA A 20 8.68 2.55 9.80
N HIS A 21 7.58 1.93 10.18
CA HIS A 21 6.61 1.39 9.24
C HIS A 21 5.94 2.54 8.46
N VAL A 22 5.55 2.24 7.22
CA VAL A 22 4.72 3.16 6.44
C VAL A 22 3.43 3.43 7.19
N GLN A 23 2.98 4.67 7.21
CA GLN A 23 1.74 5.06 7.86
C GLN A 23 0.68 5.45 6.83
N PHE A 24 -0.53 4.99 7.05
CA PHE A 24 -1.73 5.48 6.39
C PHE A 24 -2.65 6.13 7.42
N GLU A 25 -2.98 7.40 7.26
CA GLU A 25 -3.76 8.16 8.24
C GLU A 25 -3.17 8.12 9.67
N GLY A 26 -1.83 8.05 9.79
CA GLY A 26 -1.16 7.93 11.08
C GLY A 26 -1.30 6.55 11.74
N ILE A 27 -1.74 5.54 10.99
CA ILE A 27 -1.77 4.13 11.41
C ILE A 27 -0.65 3.40 10.67
N GLU A 28 0.22 2.74 11.40
CA GLU A 28 1.32 1.97 10.81
C GLU A 28 0.79 0.75 10.03
N LEU A 29 1.33 0.51 8.83
CA LEU A 29 1.00 -0.65 8.00
C LEU A 29 1.65 -1.91 8.58
N THR A 30 1.11 -2.35 9.70
CA THR A 30 1.58 -3.53 10.43
C THR A 30 0.41 -4.16 11.22
N GLY A 31 0.66 -5.30 11.84
CA GLY A 31 -0.36 -6.02 12.63
C GLY A 31 -1.42 -6.70 11.79
N THR A 32 -2.54 -7.05 12.39
CA THR A 32 -3.62 -7.78 11.72
C THR A 32 -4.53 -6.85 10.92
N LYS A 33 -5.10 -7.37 9.81
CA LYS A 33 -6.08 -6.66 8.99
C LYS A 33 -7.29 -6.20 9.83
N HIS A 34 -7.77 -7.03 10.73
CA HIS A 34 -8.88 -6.70 11.60
C HIS A 34 -8.58 -5.46 12.47
N SER A 35 -7.46 -5.46 13.18
CA SER A 35 -7.06 -4.32 14.03
C SER A 35 -6.83 -3.04 13.21
N PHE A 36 -6.28 -3.14 12.01
CA PHE A 36 -6.07 -2.00 11.13
C PHE A 36 -7.41 -1.41 10.64
N VAL A 37 -8.35 -2.27 10.23
CA VAL A 37 -9.71 -1.87 9.83
C VAL A 37 -10.45 -1.18 10.96
N GLU A 38 -10.40 -1.70 12.21
CA GLU A 38 -11.00 -1.03 13.37
C GLU A 38 -10.43 0.37 13.61
N GLN A 39 -9.11 0.55 13.43
CA GLN A 39 -8.49 1.86 13.58
C GLN A 39 -8.96 2.83 12.50
N LEU A 40 -9.13 2.38 11.24
CA LEU A 40 -9.70 3.19 10.17
C LEU A 40 -11.16 3.58 10.45
N GLN A 41 -11.97 2.65 10.96
CA GLN A 41 -13.36 2.94 11.33
C GLN A 41 -13.44 4.01 12.42
N ARG A 42 -12.55 4.01 13.42
CA ARG A 42 -12.44 5.08 14.44
C ARG A 42 -12.05 6.44 13.84
N LYS A 43 -11.46 6.47 12.66
CA LYS A 43 -11.12 7.68 11.89
C LYS A 43 -12.21 8.12 10.92
N GLY A 44 -13.36 7.44 10.93
CA GLY A 44 -14.54 7.80 10.13
C GLY A 44 -14.67 7.06 8.82
N TYR A 45 -13.85 6.04 8.56
CA TYR A 45 -14.04 5.16 7.41
C TYR A 45 -15.16 4.16 7.67
N THR A 46 -16.01 3.93 6.67
CA THR A 46 -17.13 3.00 6.74
C THR A 46 -16.74 1.67 6.10
N PHE A 47 -16.90 0.57 6.83
CA PHE A 47 -16.65 -0.77 6.29
C PHE A 47 -17.68 -1.12 5.21
N VAL A 48 -17.19 -1.65 4.07
CA VAL A 48 -18.02 -2.05 2.92
C VAL A 48 -18.09 -3.57 2.81
N CYS A 49 -16.93 -4.23 2.66
CA CYS A 49 -16.88 -5.68 2.53
C CYS A 49 -15.52 -6.25 2.93
N ASP A 50 -15.49 -7.55 3.17
CA ASP A 50 -14.30 -8.33 3.49
C ASP A 50 -14.15 -9.52 2.55
N ASN A 51 -12.90 -9.82 2.21
CA ASN A 51 -12.52 -11.01 1.48
C ASN A 51 -11.29 -11.62 2.17
N ALA A 52 -10.91 -12.84 1.80
CA ALA A 52 -9.89 -13.64 2.47
C ALA A 52 -8.62 -12.85 2.89
N ASN A 53 -8.12 -11.99 2.03
CA ASN A 53 -6.89 -11.23 2.27
C ASN A 53 -7.03 -9.72 2.09
N LYS A 54 -8.25 -9.19 1.88
CA LYS A 54 -8.48 -7.76 1.72
C LYS A 54 -9.79 -7.32 2.36
N SER A 55 -9.81 -6.10 2.89
CA SER A 55 -11.01 -5.41 3.36
C SER A 55 -11.17 -4.11 2.59
N VAL A 56 -12.41 -3.75 2.28
CA VAL A 56 -12.75 -2.51 1.57
C VAL A 56 -13.52 -1.62 2.52
N LEU A 57 -13.11 -0.36 2.57
CA LEU A 57 -13.76 0.70 3.31
C LEU A 57 -14.04 1.88 2.38
N GLU A 58 -15.06 2.64 2.68
CA GLU A 58 -15.37 3.92 2.06
C GLU A 58 -15.02 5.05 3.04
N GLY A 59 -14.48 6.15 2.53
CA GLY A 59 -14.13 7.27 3.38
C GLY A 59 -13.64 8.47 2.62
N ASN A 60 -12.86 9.29 3.32
CA ASN A 60 -12.30 10.51 2.77
C ASN A 60 -10.80 10.56 3.08
N TYR A 61 -9.98 10.53 2.05
CA TYR A 61 -8.55 10.64 2.17
C TYR A 61 -8.10 12.05 1.77
N HIS A 62 -7.62 12.83 2.74
CA HIS A 62 -7.19 14.22 2.54
C HIS A 62 -8.20 15.15 1.85
N GLY A 63 -9.49 14.94 2.06
CA GLY A 63 -10.56 15.73 1.44
C GLY A 63 -11.13 15.10 0.16
N PHE A 64 -10.65 13.93 -0.26
CA PHE A 64 -11.13 13.22 -1.45
C PHE A 64 -11.97 12.01 -1.06
N PRO A 65 -13.24 11.92 -1.49
CA PRO A 65 -14.03 10.71 -1.34
C PRO A 65 -13.35 9.55 -2.06
N CYS A 66 -13.21 8.41 -1.38
CA CYS A 66 -12.44 7.29 -1.93
C CYS A 66 -12.89 5.95 -1.35
N LEU A 67 -12.51 4.89 -2.06
CA LEU A 67 -12.44 3.55 -1.51
C LEU A 67 -11.02 3.29 -1.01
N VAL A 68 -10.92 2.65 0.15
CA VAL A 68 -9.67 2.21 0.76
C VAL A 68 -9.67 0.69 0.83
N VAL A 69 -8.69 0.06 0.21
CA VAL A 69 -8.52 -1.39 0.22
C VAL A 69 -7.31 -1.74 1.07
N VAL A 70 -7.54 -2.44 2.16
CA VAL A 70 -6.49 -2.92 3.09
C VAL A 70 -6.14 -4.35 2.73
N TYR A 71 -4.87 -4.62 2.45
CA TYR A 71 -4.38 -5.94 2.08
C TYR A 71 -3.58 -6.58 3.21
N ALA A 72 -4.01 -7.77 3.63
CA ALA A 72 -3.16 -8.70 4.37
C ALA A 72 -2.43 -9.64 3.42
N TYR A 73 -1.33 -10.22 3.88
CA TYR A 73 -0.48 -11.07 3.05
C TYR A 73 -1.24 -12.32 2.55
N SER A 74 -1.99 -12.97 3.42
CA SER A 74 -2.91 -14.06 3.07
C SER A 74 -3.95 -14.25 4.18
N LYS A 75 -4.93 -15.12 3.96
CA LYS A 75 -5.94 -15.46 4.98
C LYS A 75 -5.31 -16.06 6.26
N SER A 76 -4.25 -16.85 6.11
CA SER A 76 -3.56 -17.51 7.23
C SER A 76 -2.43 -16.65 7.82
N ILE A 77 -1.96 -15.65 7.07
CA ILE A 77 -0.92 -14.71 7.49
C ILE A 77 -1.54 -13.32 7.43
N ASP A 78 -2.25 -12.97 8.52
CA ASP A 78 -3.04 -11.75 8.65
C ASP A 78 -2.14 -10.55 9.03
N ILE A 79 -1.15 -10.27 8.18
CA ILE A 79 -0.25 -9.13 8.34
C ILE A 79 -0.57 -8.11 7.26
N VAL A 80 -0.97 -6.91 7.67
CA VAL A 80 -1.17 -5.78 6.76
C VAL A 80 0.17 -5.33 6.19
N TYR A 81 0.26 -5.27 4.88
CA TYR A 81 1.47 -4.83 4.18
C TYR A 81 1.20 -3.77 3.11
N ARG A 82 -0.07 -3.60 2.71
CA ARG A 82 -0.45 -2.66 1.65
C ARG A 82 -1.81 -2.05 1.92
N VAL A 83 -1.92 -0.76 1.58
CA VAL A 83 -3.18 -0.04 1.46
C VAL A 83 -3.26 0.55 0.05
N GLU A 84 -4.40 0.44 -0.59
CA GLU A 84 -4.74 1.11 -1.85
C GLU A 84 -5.88 2.09 -1.59
N VAL A 85 -5.75 3.29 -2.13
CA VAL A 85 -6.79 4.32 -2.13
C VAL A 85 -7.18 4.56 -3.57
N VAL A 86 -8.47 4.49 -3.88
CA VAL A 86 -9.02 4.72 -5.22
C VAL A 86 -10.05 5.84 -5.10
N THR A 87 -9.82 6.95 -5.81
CA THR A 87 -10.77 8.07 -5.86
C THR A 87 -12.02 7.71 -6.65
N ASN A 88 -13.03 8.56 -6.61
CA ASN A 88 -14.15 8.44 -7.52
C ASN A 88 -13.70 8.64 -8.98
N SER A 89 -14.46 8.07 -9.92
CA SER A 89 -14.22 8.24 -11.35
C SER A 89 -14.57 9.66 -11.81
N TYR A 90 -13.77 10.19 -12.71
CA TYR A 90 -13.94 11.50 -13.33
C TYR A 90 -14.43 11.36 -14.78
N THR A 91 -15.21 12.34 -15.24
CA THR A 91 -15.73 12.37 -16.61
C THR A 91 -15.04 13.39 -17.50
N GLN A 92 -14.23 14.28 -16.90
CA GLN A 92 -13.48 15.33 -17.59
C GLN A 92 -11.99 15.20 -17.29
N TRP A 93 -11.16 15.42 -18.30
CA TRP A 93 -9.71 15.35 -18.16
C TRP A 93 -9.15 16.38 -17.18
N ASP A 94 -9.65 17.62 -17.26
CA ASP A 94 -9.18 18.70 -16.39
C ASP A 94 -9.42 18.36 -14.91
N ASP A 95 -10.58 17.81 -14.58
CA ASP A 95 -10.90 17.41 -13.21
C ASP A 95 -9.99 16.28 -12.73
N LEU A 96 -9.79 15.24 -13.57
CA LEU A 96 -8.94 14.09 -13.25
C LEU A 96 -7.47 14.50 -13.08
N SER A 97 -6.95 15.30 -13.99
CA SER A 97 -5.56 15.77 -13.96
C SER A 97 -5.30 16.71 -12.78
N HIS A 98 -6.22 17.64 -12.48
CA HIS A 98 -6.13 18.50 -11.31
C HIS A 98 -6.18 17.69 -10.00
N GLU A 99 -7.04 16.67 -9.92
CA GLU A 99 -7.11 15.81 -8.76
C GLU A 99 -5.79 15.06 -8.54
N TYR A 100 -5.24 14.50 -9.62
CA TYR A 100 -3.93 13.86 -9.58
C TYR A 100 -2.87 14.82 -9.02
N ASP A 101 -2.77 16.02 -9.57
CA ASP A 101 -1.77 17.02 -9.17
C ASP A 101 -1.94 17.44 -7.70
N ARG A 102 -3.18 17.60 -7.24
CA ARG A 102 -3.45 17.95 -5.83
C ARG A 102 -3.03 16.85 -4.86
N ILE A 103 -3.28 15.59 -5.20
CA ILE A 103 -2.85 14.44 -4.40
C ILE A 103 -1.33 14.33 -4.42
N GLU A 104 -0.71 14.44 -5.60
CA GLU A 104 0.75 14.40 -5.75
C GLU A 104 1.45 15.46 -4.89
N GLN A 105 0.96 16.70 -4.89
CA GLN A 105 1.49 17.75 -4.05
C GLN A 105 1.46 17.42 -2.55
N ARG A 106 0.42 16.74 -2.09
CA ARG A 106 0.31 16.30 -0.69
C ARG A 106 1.27 15.18 -0.36
N ILE A 107 1.43 14.22 -1.26
CA ILE A 107 2.41 13.14 -1.11
C ILE A 107 3.82 13.73 -1.14
N ASN A 108 4.10 14.68 -2.03
CA ASN A 108 5.38 15.40 -2.09
C ASN A 108 5.70 16.14 -0.80
N ALA A 109 4.72 16.68 -0.12
CA ALA A 109 4.92 17.36 1.18
C ALA A 109 5.34 16.38 2.29
N LEU A 110 5.00 15.10 2.17
CA LEU A 110 5.31 14.05 3.16
C LEU A 110 6.59 13.27 2.82
N TYR A 111 6.81 12.98 1.53
CA TYR A 111 7.83 12.05 1.04
C TYR A 111 8.83 12.69 0.08
N GLY A 112 8.76 14.00 -0.15
CA GLY A 112 9.64 14.71 -1.09
C GLY A 112 9.23 14.50 -2.55
N ILE A 113 10.18 14.78 -3.47
CA ILE A 113 9.95 14.61 -4.91
C ILE A 113 9.92 13.13 -5.28
N PRO A 114 9.06 12.71 -6.23
CA PRO A 114 9.02 11.32 -6.67
C PRO A 114 10.36 10.87 -7.27
N THR A 115 10.74 9.64 -7.00
CA THR A 115 11.97 9.01 -7.55
C THR A 115 11.80 8.64 -9.02
N ASP A 116 10.57 8.47 -9.46
CA ASP A 116 10.18 8.18 -10.84
C ASP A 116 8.79 8.77 -11.10
N ALA A 117 8.63 9.47 -12.22
CA ALA A 117 7.34 10.05 -12.60
C ALA A 117 7.21 10.19 -14.12
N SER A 118 6.00 10.01 -14.62
CA SER A 118 5.61 10.31 -16.00
C SER A 118 4.19 10.85 -16.00
N LYS A 119 3.93 11.84 -16.83
CA LYS A 119 2.59 12.43 -17.04
C LYS A 119 2.32 12.52 -18.55
N MET A 120 2.08 11.38 -19.18
CA MET A 120 1.95 11.30 -20.62
C MET A 120 0.64 10.58 -21.01
N ILE A 121 -0.15 11.21 -21.82
CA ILE A 121 -1.18 10.57 -22.67
C ILE A 121 -0.57 10.42 -24.06
N TYR A 122 -0.70 9.25 -24.68
CA TYR A 122 -0.09 9.00 -25.98
C TYR A 122 -0.84 9.67 -27.13
N PRO A 123 -0.13 10.14 -28.19
CA PRO A 123 -0.78 10.56 -29.43
C PRO A 123 -1.63 9.41 -30.05
N PRO A 124 -2.74 9.69 -30.73
CA PRO A 124 -3.23 11.03 -31.14
C PRO A 124 -4.13 11.71 -30.09
N PHE A 125 -4.39 11.09 -28.93
CA PHE A 125 -5.43 11.53 -28.00
C PHE A 125 -5.19 12.94 -27.44
N VAL A 126 -3.94 13.34 -27.23
CA VAL A 126 -3.61 14.71 -26.79
C VAL A 126 -3.81 15.72 -27.91
N GLU A 127 -3.40 15.36 -29.13
CA GLU A 127 -3.47 16.26 -30.30
C GLU A 127 -4.91 16.57 -30.71
N GLU A 128 -5.82 15.64 -30.45
CA GLU A 128 -7.25 15.75 -30.80
C GLU A 128 -8.11 16.20 -29.60
N HIS A 129 -7.51 16.54 -28.46
CA HIS A 129 -8.22 16.87 -27.20
C HIS A 129 -9.18 15.75 -26.74
N ASN A 130 -8.73 14.50 -26.87
CA ASN A 130 -9.47 13.30 -26.52
C ASN A 130 -8.79 12.51 -25.39
N GLU A 131 -8.21 13.20 -24.42
CA GLU A 131 -7.41 12.62 -23.32
C GLU A 131 -8.21 11.55 -22.54
N MET A 132 -9.50 11.79 -22.29
CA MET A 132 -10.36 10.83 -21.59
C MET A 132 -10.54 9.53 -22.38
N LEU A 133 -10.59 9.60 -23.72
CA LEU A 133 -10.60 8.41 -24.56
C LEU A 133 -9.24 7.68 -24.44
N GLY A 134 -8.14 8.42 -24.44
CA GLY A 134 -6.81 7.87 -24.20
C GLY A 134 -6.73 7.14 -22.86
N VAL A 135 -7.30 7.72 -21.79
CA VAL A 135 -7.38 7.09 -20.47
C VAL A 135 -8.20 5.80 -20.53
N SER A 136 -9.41 5.83 -21.10
CA SER A 136 -10.30 4.65 -21.18
C SER A 136 -9.70 3.50 -21.99
N LEU A 137 -8.85 3.81 -22.98
CA LEU A 137 -8.14 2.83 -23.80
C LEU A 137 -6.78 2.40 -23.21
N ASN A 138 -6.45 2.87 -21.99
CA ASN A 138 -5.17 2.63 -21.33
C ASN A 138 -3.96 3.11 -22.17
N ALA A 139 -4.16 4.17 -22.97
CA ALA A 139 -3.17 4.77 -23.84
C ALA A 139 -2.44 5.93 -23.12
N PHE A 140 -1.86 5.63 -21.95
CA PHE A 140 -1.17 6.60 -21.13
C PHE A 140 0.01 5.97 -20.37
N ASN A 141 0.92 6.83 -19.93
CA ASN A 141 1.91 6.55 -18.90
C ASN A 141 1.85 7.71 -17.90
N TYR A 142 0.98 7.56 -16.89
CA TYR A 142 0.69 8.63 -15.94
C TYR A 142 0.83 8.07 -14.53
N HIS A 143 2.00 8.30 -13.93
CA HIS A 143 2.32 7.76 -12.62
C HIS A 143 3.37 8.62 -11.91
N SER A 144 3.41 8.46 -10.58
CA SER A 144 4.46 8.98 -9.70
C SER A 144 4.81 7.91 -8.67
N ARG A 145 6.09 7.79 -8.34
CA ARG A 145 6.60 6.79 -7.42
C ARG A 145 7.59 7.41 -6.44
N TRP A 146 7.39 7.10 -5.17
CA TRP A 146 8.32 7.45 -4.10
C TRP A 146 8.86 6.16 -3.48
N GLU A 147 10.15 6.10 -3.26
CA GLU A 147 10.81 4.98 -2.60
C GLU A 147 11.64 5.48 -1.44
N GLU A 148 11.38 4.89 -0.29
CA GLU A 148 12.20 4.99 0.90
C GLU A 148 12.66 3.60 1.33
N ASP A 149 13.52 3.49 2.34
CA ASP A 149 14.09 2.20 2.78
C ASP A 149 13.01 1.15 3.06
N ASN A 150 11.92 1.55 3.70
CA ASN A 150 10.83 0.67 4.10
C ASN A 150 9.51 0.96 3.38
N ALA A 151 9.41 1.98 2.55
CA ALA A 151 8.19 2.43 1.90
C ALA A 151 8.29 2.38 0.37
N ILE A 152 7.22 1.93 -0.27
CA ILE A 152 6.96 2.21 -1.68
C ILE A 152 5.58 2.84 -1.77
N ILE A 153 5.54 4.07 -2.24
CA ILE A 153 4.28 4.75 -2.59
C ILE A 153 4.24 4.85 -4.12
N ARG A 154 3.12 4.46 -4.69
CA ARG A 154 2.84 4.62 -6.13
C ARG A 154 1.52 5.31 -6.28
N MET A 155 1.47 6.26 -7.20
CA MET A 155 0.25 6.90 -7.63
C MET A 155 0.16 6.79 -9.14
N SER A 156 -1.01 6.47 -9.67
CA SER A 156 -1.25 6.33 -11.10
C SER A 156 -2.70 6.64 -11.45
N LEU A 157 -2.94 6.95 -12.70
CA LEU A 157 -4.30 6.90 -13.24
C LEU A 157 -4.69 5.45 -13.50
N THR A 158 -6.00 5.20 -13.53
CA THR A 158 -6.59 3.94 -13.97
C THR A 158 -7.39 4.15 -15.26
N SER A 159 -7.66 3.08 -16.02
CA SER A 159 -8.54 3.13 -17.20
C SER A 159 -9.98 3.52 -16.87
N ASP A 160 -10.39 3.39 -15.60
CA ASP A 160 -11.71 3.82 -15.11
C ASP A 160 -11.74 5.31 -14.74
N ALA A 161 -10.69 6.05 -15.13
CA ALA A 161 -10.53 7.48 -14.85
C ALA A 161 -10.57 7.83 -13.35
N CYS A 162 -9.90 7.01 -12.54
CA CYS A 162 -9.67 7.25 -11.12
C CYS A 162 -8.18 7.52 -10.88
N VAL A 163 -7.86 8.16 -9.76
CA VAL A 163 -6.51 8.18 -9.21
C VAL A 163 -6.37 7.02 -8.22
N GLU A 164 -5.40 6.14 -8.45
CA GLU A 164 -5.04 5.07 -7.52
C GLU A 164 -3.75 5.43 -6.79
N ILE A 165 -3.75 5.29 -5.47
CA ILE A 165 -2.57 5.47 -4.61
C ILE A 165 -2.33 4.15 -3.88
N ARG A 166 -1.13 3.62 -3.99
CA ARG A 166 -0.73 2.37 -3.36
C ARG A 166 0.44 2.59 -2.42
N LEU A 167 0.21 2.35 -1.13
CA LEU A 167 1.22 2.39 -0.08
C LEU A 167 1.60 0.96 0.28
N THR A 168 2.88 0.63 0.22
CA THR A 168 3.39 -0.71 0.56
C THR A 168 4.49 -0.61 1.61
N ASP A 169 4.35 -1.35 2.71
CA ASP A 169 5.38 -1.53 3.72
C ASP A 169 6.24 -2.75 3.37
N ARG A 170 7.51 -2.53 3.05
CA ARG A 170 8.46 -3.57 2.63
C ARG A 170 8.77 -4.55 3.75
N SER A 171 8.81 -4.10 5.00
CA SER A 171 9.11 -4.96 6.16
C SER A 171 7.98 -5.94 6.39
N SER A 172 6.73 -5.45 6.41
CA SER A 172 5.53 -6.28 6.58
C SER A 172 5.36 -7.25 5.42
N GLU A 173 5.60 -6.79 4.18
CA GLU A 173 5.60 -7.67 3.00
C GLU A 173 6.65 -8.78 3.09
N LYS A 174 7.89 -8.43 3.47
CA LYS A 174 8.99 -9.38 3.63
C LYS A 174 8.72 -10.37 4.76
N MET A 175 8.13 -9.90 5.87
CA MET A 175 7.72 -10.76 6.98
C MET A 175 6.66 -11.76 6.52
N GLY A 176 5.63 -11.31 5.81
CA GLY A 176 4.60 -12.18 5.26
C GLY A 176 5.16 -13.25 4.32
N LYS A 177 6.06 -12.88 3.40
CA LYS A 177 6.77 -13.83 2.53
C LYS A 177 7.54 -14.88 3.31
N LYS A 178 8.28 -14.48 4.35
CA LYS A 178 9.04 -15.39 5.20
C LYS A 178 8.13 -16.37 5.95
N MET A 179 7.03 -15.89 6.52
CA MET A 179 6.07 -16.74 7.22
C MET A 179 5.41 -17.75 6.27
N GLN A 180 5.09 -17.34 5.04
CA GLN A 180 4.55 -18.24 4.03
C GLN A 180 5.54 -19.35 3.66
N GLN A 181 6.81 -19.01 3.47
CA GLN A 181 7.85 -20.02 3.18
C GLN A 181 7.97 -21.04 4.31
N VAL A 182 7.97 -20.60 5.57
CA VAL A 182 8.00 -21.50 6.73
C VAL A 182 6.75 -22.41 6.78
N SER A 183 5.57 -21.85 6.53
CA SER A 183 4.31 -22.60 6.50
C SER A 183 4.31 -23.68 5.39
N VAL A 184 4.78 -23.33 4.20
CA VAL A 184 4.89 -24.29 3.08
C VAL A 184 5.90 -25.38 3.40
N GLN A 185 7.07 -25.03 3.93
CA GLN A 185 8.08 -26.02 4.29
C GLN A 185 7.55 -27.02 5.34
N LYS A 186 6.86 -26.51 6.37
CA LYS A 186 6.24 -27.37 7.40
C LYS A 186 5.21 -28.34 6.77
N ALA A 187 4.34 -27.85 5.89
CA ALA A 187 3.36 -28.70 5.20
C ALA A 187 4.01 -29.80 4.33
N VAL A 188 5.12 -29.46 3.66
CA VAL A 188 5.93 -30.44 2.88
C VAL A 188 6.53 -31.49 3.79
N ASP A 189 7.08 -31.12 4.94
CA ASP A 189 7.72 -32.06 5.86
C ASP A 189 6.68 -32.97 6.53
N GLU A 190 5.53 -32.45 6.94
CA GLU A 190 4.40 -33.25 7.45
C GLU A 190 3.88 -34.24 6.39
N THR A 191 3.80 -33.83 5.12
CA THR A 191 3.38 -34.70 4.02
C THR A 191 4.39 -35.83 3.78
N LYS A 192 5.68 -35.54 3.80
CA LYS A 192 6.74 -36.55 3.68
C LYS A 192 6.70 -37.58 4.81
N GLU A 193 6.51 -37.10 6.05
CA GLU A 193 6.37 -37.98 7.21
C GLU A 193 5.15 -38.92 7.09
N ALA A 194 3.99 -38.36 6.69
CA ALA A 194 2.77 -39.15 6.48
C ALA A 194 2.96 -40.22 5.40
N ILE A 195 3.61 -39.86 4.27
CA ILE A 195 3.93 -40.84 3.21
C ILE A 195 4.91 -41.92 3.74
N GLY A 196 5.93 -41.53 4.48
CA GLY A 196 6.87 -42.49 5.09
C GLY A 196 6.20 -43.48 6.00
N ASN A 197 5.32 -42.99 6.88
CA ASN A 197 4.54 -43.82 7.78
C ASN A 197 3.61 -44.78 7.02
N PHE A 198 2.91 -44.32 5.97
CA PHE A 198 2.06 -45.14 5.13
C PHE A 198 2.84 -46.29 4.42
N LEU A 199 4.01 -45.98 3.86
CA LEU A 199 4.87 -46.97 3.20
C LEU A 199 5.42 -48.01 4.18
N ASN A 200 5.68 -47.67 5.42
CA ASN A 200 6.09 -48.62 6.45
C ASN A 200 4.96 -49.59 6.81
N VAL A 201 3.71 -49.11 6.94
CA VAL A 201 2.54 -49.95 7.21
C VAL A 201 2.27 -50.98 6.05
N LEU A 202 2.60 -50.63 4.81
CA LEU A 202 2.46 -51.54 3.67
C LEU A 202 3.59 -52.61 3.55
N ARG A 203 4.63 -52.48 4.35
CA ARG A 203 5.82 -53.33 4.30
C ARG A 203 5.79 -54.45 5.35
N ASP A 204 4.97 -54.30 6.36
CA ASP A 204 4.66 -55.31 7.40
C ASP A 204 3.45 -56.15 6.99
#